data_51f6042eae6b4c656babde5fcdef1ca7
#
_entry.id   51f6042eae6b4c656babde5fcdef1ca7
#
_cell.length_a   1.000
_cell.length_b   1.000
_cell.length_c   1.000
_cell.angle_alpha   90.00
_cell.angle_beta   90.00
_cell.angle_gamma   90.00
#
_symmetry.space_group_name_H-M   'P 1'
#
loop_
_entity.id
_entity.type
_entity.pdbx_description
1 polymer ?
#
loop_
_entity_poly.entity_id
_entity_poly.type
_entity_poly.pdbx_seq_one_letter_code
_entity_poly.pdbx_strand_id
1 'polypeptide(L)' 'MLAAMSNRSDRQVGVFGGTFDPPHVGHLAIALEVRHTLALDEVWFVVAGDPWQKSEERSITPASIRLAMVEAAVAG' A
#
# COMPACT_ATOMS: atom_id res chain seq x y z
N MET A 1 -1.85 -3.72 -6.15
CA MET A 1 -3.10 -3.36 -6.83
C MET A 1 -3.53 -1.96 -6.40
N LEU A 2 -3.98 -1.19 -7.34
CA LEU A 2 -4.40 0.17 -7.04
C LEU A 2 -5.83 0.36 -7.51
N ALA A 3 -6.66 0.90 -6.64
CA ALA A 3 -8.05 1.19 -6.94
C ALA A 3 -8.43 2.53 -6.35
N ALA A 4 -9.33 3.24 -7.02
CA ALA A 4 -9.85 4.51 -6.54
C ALA A 4 -11.30 4.34 -6.13
N MET A 5 -11.66 4.94 -5.01
CA MET A 5 -13.00 4.88 -4.48
C MET A 5 -13.44 6.26 -4.03
N SER A 6 -14.72 6.53 -4.13
CA SER A 6 -15.28 7.74 -3.54
C SER A 6 -16.31 7.37 -2.51
N ASN A 7 -16.44 8.18 -1.48
CA ASN A 7 -17.40 7.95 -0.42
C ASN A 7 -18.48 9.02 -0.45
N ARG A 8 -19.39 8.93 0.52
CA ARG A 8 -20.60 9.75 0.53
C ARG A 8 -20.32 11.24 0.77
N SER A 9 -19.16 11.58 1.29
CA SER A 9 -18.79 12.98 1.51
C SER A 9 -17.94 13.52 0.38
N ASP A 10 -17.98 12.88 -0.77
CA ASP A 10 -17.21 13.27 -1.97
C ASP A 10 -15.70 13.19 -1.79
N ARG A 11 -15.26 12.53 -0.74
CA ARG A 11 -13.83 12.26 -0.62
C ARG A 11 -13.42 11.18 -1.62
N GLN A 12 -12.28 11.42 -2.24
CA GLN A 12 -11.71 10.47 -3.19
C GLN A 12 -10.52 9.80 -2.52
N VAL A 13 -10.62 8.49 -2.35
CA VAL A 13 -9.59 7.71 -1.68
C VAL A 13 -9.06 6.66 -2.65
N GLY A 14 -7.74 6.61 -2.78
CA GLY A 14 -7.09 5.53 -3.52
C GLY A 14 -6.63 4.44 -2.56
N VAL A 15 -6.70 3.21 -3.00
CA VAL A 15 -6.23 2.06 -2.22
C VAL A 15 -5.09 1.41 -2.99
N PHE A 16 -3.92 1.37 -2.38
CA PHE A 16 -2.73 0.77 -2.97
C PHE A 16 -2.39 -0.48 -2.17
N GLY A 17 -2.82 -1.62 -2.68
CA GLY A 17 -2.57 -2.90 -2.02
C GLY A 17 -1.33 -3.56 -2.56
N GLY A 18 -0.56 -4.17 -1.69
CA GLY A 18 0.64 -4.86 -2.10
C GLY A 18 1.28 -5.62 -0.97
N THR A 19 2.29 -6.41 -1.32
CA THR A 19 3.05 -7.16 -0.35
C THR A 19 4.03 -6.25 0.41
N PHE A 20 4.66 -5.31 -0.29
CA PHE A 20 5.63 -4.37 0.27
C PHE A 20 6.71 -5.10 1.07
N ASP A 21 7.43 -5.96 0.41
CA ASP A 21 8.47 -6.77 1.05
C ASP A 21 9.82 -6.57 0.36
N PRO A 22 10.53 -5.49 0.64
CA PRO A 22 10.07 -4.33 1.42
C PRO A 22 9.38 -3.29 0.54
N PRO A 23 8.75 -2.27 1.14
CA PRO A 23 8.33 -1.12 0.38
C PRO A 23 9.57 -0.34 -0.10
N HIS A 24 9.45 0.36 -1.21
CA HIS A 24 10.55 1.16 -1.71
C HIS A 24 10.03 2.47 -2.27
N VAL A 25 10.97 3.34 -2.63
CA VAL A 25 10.63 4.69 -3.07
C VAL A 25 9.72 4.69 -4.29
N GLY A 26 9.79 3.66 -5.11
CA GLY A 26 8.89 3.53 -6.25
C GLY A 26 7.43 3.41 -5.85
N HIS A 27 7.15 2.73 -4.75
CA HIS A 27 5.78 2.63 -4.24
C HIS A 27 5.25 4.00 -3.85
N LEU A 28 6.08 4.80 -3.17
CA LEU A 28 5.68 6.15 -2.77
C LEU A 28 5.49 7.05 -3.98
N ALA A 29 6.38 6.94 -4.96
CA ALA A 29 6.30 7.74 -6.16
C ALA A 29 5.01 7.46 -6.93
N ILE A 30 4.64 6.19 -7.05
CA ILE A 30 3.39 5.81 -7.72
C ILE A 30 2.19 6.36 -6.96
N ALA A 31 2.18 6.22 -5.64
CA ALA A 31 1.07 6.71 -4.82
C ALA A 31 0.89 8.21 -4.96
N LEU A 32 1.98 8.96 -4.93
CA LEU A 32 1.92 10.41 -5.06
C LEU A 32 1.46 10.81 -6.46
N GLU A 33 1.95 10.14 -7.48
CA GLU A 33 1.58 10.43 -8.86
C GLU A 33 0.09 10.19 -9.09
N VAL A 34 -0.41 9.06 -8.60
CA VAL A 34 -1.82 8.71 -8.75
C VAL A 34 -2.70 9.68 -7.96
N ARG A 35 -2.27 10.01 -6.74
CA ARG A 35 -3.01 10.97 -5.92
C ARG A 35 -3.17 12.29 -6.64
N HIS A 36 -2.09 12.76 -7.23
CA HIS A 36 -2.09 14.03 -7.96
C HIS A 36 -2.93 13.93 -9.25
N THR A 37 -2.69 12.89 -10.04
CA THR A 37 -3.32 12.75 -11.34
C THR A 37 -4.84 12.61 -11.23
N LEU A 38 -5.29 11.86 -10.23
CA LEU A 38 -6.73 11.61 -10.04
C LEU A 38 -7.35 12.55 -9.01
N ALA A 39 -6.61 13.52 -8.52
CA ALA A 39 -7.09 14.49 -7.52
C ALA A 39 -7.67 13.78 -6.31
N LEU A 40 -6.95 12.78 -5.81
CA LEU A 40 -7.40 12.04 -4.64
C LEU A 40 -7.09 12.81 -3.36
N ASP A 41 -7.97 12.68 -2.38
CA ASP A 41 -7.74 13.29 -1.08
C ASP A 41 -6.67 12.54 -0.31
N GLU A 42 -6.66 11.22 -0.42
CA GLU A 42 -5.62 10.43 0.23
C GLU A 42 -5.47 9.09 -0.48
N VAL A 43 -4.36 8.43 -0.22
CA VAL A 43 -4.09 7.09 -0.71
C VAL A 43 -3.79 6.20 0.49
N TRP A 44 -4.48 5.07 0.59
CA TRP A 44 -4.28 4.12 1.66
C TRP A 44 -3.39 2.98 1.17
N PHE A 45 -2.34 2.72 1.92
CA PHE A 45 -1.52 1.55 1.68
C PHE A 45 -2.11 0.39 2.46
N VAL A 46 -2.42 -0.68 1.77
CA VAL A 46 -2.99 -1.87 2.39
C VAL A 46 -1.99 -3.00 2.24
N VAL A 47 -1.42 -3.43 3.34
CA VAL A 47 -0.38 -4.46 3.34
C VAL A 47 -1.05 -5.83 3.30
N ALA A 48 -0.64 -6.66 2.33
CA ALA A 48 -1.18 -8.00 2.21
C ALA A 48 -0.84 -8.81 3.45
N GLY A 49 -1.80 -9.63 3.90
CA GLY A 49 -1.57 -10.50 5.03
C GLY A 49 -0.61 -11.62 4.69
N ASP A 50 -0.26 -12.40 5.70
CA ASP A 50 0.60 -13.55 5.48
C ASP A 50 -0.18 -14.63 4.74
N PRO A 51 0.44 -15.31 3.77
CA PRO A 51 -0.26 -16.36 3.04
C PRO A 51 -0.59 -17.53 3.98
N TRP A 52 -1.78 -18.07 3.80
CA TRP A 52 -2.20 -19.22 4.60
C TRP A 52 -1.46 -20.49 4.18
N GLN A 53 -1.01 -20.52 2.93
CA GLN A 53 -0.17 -21.59 2.45
C GLN A 53 1.26 -21.16 2.48
N LYS A 54 2.10 -21.94 3.10
CA LYS A 54 3.51 -21.65 3.10
C LYS A 54 4.12 -22.11 1.80
N SER A 55 4.89 -21.24 1.20
CA SER A 55 5.71 -21.63 0.08
C SER A 55 7.06 -22.03 0.63
N GLU A 56 7.48 -23.23 0.31
CA GLU A 56 8.80 -23.67 0.75
C GLU A 56 9.92 -23.03 -0.03
N GLU A 57 9.57 -22.38 -1.13
CA GLU A 57 10.56 -21.79 -2.01
C GLU A 57 10.81 -20.31 -1.72
N ARG A 58 9.97 -19.69 -0.93
CA ARG A 58 10.07 -18.27 -0.64
C ARG A 58 9.71 -18.00 0.81
N SER A 59 10.54 -17.20 1.42
CA SER A 59 10.21 -16.62 2.71
C SER A 59 9.65 -15.23 2.48
N ILE A 60 8.53 -14.96 3.08
CA ILE A 60 7.93 -13.63 3.05
C ILE A 60 8.04 -13.06 4.45
N THR A 61 8.52 -11.83 4.54
CA THR A 61 8.60 -11.14 5.83
C THR A 61 7.21 -11.08 6.45
N PRO A 62 7.07 -11.33 7.75
CA PRO A 62 5.76 -11.28 8.40
C PRO A 62 5.04 -9.97 8.15
N ALA A 63 3.72 -10.04 8.01
CA ALA A 63 2.91 -8.87 7.69
C ALA A 63 3.09 -7.73 8.69
N SER A 64 3.25 -8.06 9.97
CA SER A 64 3.43 -7.03 11.00
C SER A 64 4.70 -6.21 10.78
N ILE A 65 5.75 -6.85 10.30
CA ILE A 65 7.01 -6.16 10.02
C ILE A 65 6.88 -5.35 8.74
N ARG A 66 6.24 -5.91 7.72
CA ARG A 66 6.00 -5.18 6.48
C ARG A 66 5.15 -3.94 6.71
N LEU A 67 4.13 -4.07 7.54
CA LEU A 67 3.31 -2.93 7.91
C LEU A 67 4.13 -1.86 8.61
N ALA A 68 5.00 -2.25 9.53
CA ALA A 68 5.86 -1.30 10.22
C ALA A 68 6.78 -0.56 9.25
N MET A 69 7.28 -1.27 8.24
CA MET A 69 8.12 -0.64 7.23
C MET A 69 7.35 0.37 6.39
N VAL A 70 6.11 0.03 6.03
CA VAL A 70 5.27 0.96 5.27
C VAL A 70 4.96 2.19 6.12
N GLU A 71 4.62 1.98 7.39
CA GLU A 71 4.34 3.10 8.29
C GLU A 71 5.52 4.05 8.40
N ALA A 72 6.72 3.49 8.52
CA ALA A 72 7.93 4.30 8.58
C ALA A 72 8.16 5.06 7.27
N ALA A 73 7.89 4.42 6.15
CA ALA A 73 8.11 5.04 4.84
C ALA A 73 7.16 6.20 4.59
N VAL A 74 5.90 6.08 5.01
CA VAL A 74 4.91 7.12 4.72
C VAL A 74 4.90 8.23 5.78
N ALA A 75 5.57 8.04 6.90
CA ALA A 75 5.60 9.03 7.97
C ALA A 75 6.50 10.21 7.63
N GLY A 76 7.41 10.04 6.70
CA GLY A 76 8.36 11.08 6.33
C GLY A 76 7.79 12.11 5.32
#